data_e9bb319b32bb47ff0ed036119eaca8f9
#
_entry.id   e9bb319b32bb47ff0ed036119eaca8f9
#
_cell.length_a   1.000
_cell.length_b   1.000
_cell.length_c   1.000
_cell.angle_alpha   90.00
_cell.angle_beta   90.00
_cell.angle_gamma   90.00
#
_symmetry.space_group_name_H-M   'P 1'
#
loop_
_entity.id
_entity.type
_entity.pdbx_description
1 polymer ?
#
loop_
_entity_poly.entity_id
_entity_poly.type
_entity_poly.pdbx_seq_one_letter_code
_entity_poly.pdbx_strand_id
1 'polypeptide(L)'
;MPEVYTIPLSKIIHELQLETAFLPKSADDILIQSRDVVRPGMELNGYHEYFDPNRIAVLGRAEMYMLESLKPSRRAMALDSYLSLKPPAVIVARGIDPGKDFMEIAETYHVPVLRTTESTSNVVASLVAYLNVELAPRITRHGVLVEVYGEGILLVGDSGVGKSETAIELIKRGHRLIADDAVEIRRVSSKSLVGQSPENIRHFIELRGIGIINARRIFGMGAVKLQEKIDMCINLEIWDATKVYDRMGMDSEYTEILGIKVPVMTIPVKPGRN
;
A
#
# COMPACT_ATOMS: atom_id res chain seq x y z
N MET A 1 -17.95 6.04 9.09
CA MET A 1 -17.57 6.25 7.67
C MET A 1 -16.29 5.51 7.45
N PRO A 2 -16.06 4.81 6.33
CA PRO A 2 -14.75 4.23 6.07
C PRO A 2 -13.68 5.34 6.07
N GLU A 3 -12.57 5.11 6.74
CA GLU A 3 -11.44 6.04 6.70
C GLU A 3 -10.95 6.17 5.25
N VAL A 4 -10.92 7.40 4.75
CA VAL A 4 -10.37 7.70 3.43
C VAL A 4 -8.87 7.93 3.60
N TYR A 5 -8.08 6.99 3.11
CA TYR A 5 -6.63 7.12 3.12
C TYR A 5 -6.18 8.03 1.98
N THR A 6 -5.20 8.85 2.25
CA THR A 6 -4.63 9.79 1.27
C THR A 6 -3.12 9.62 1.21
N ILE A 7 -2.54 9.93 0.06
CA ILE A 7 -1.09 9.98 -0.12
C ILE A 7 -0.69 11.32 -0.76
N PRO A 8 0.36 12.00 -0.28
CA PRO A 8 0.90 13.18 -0.93
C PRO A 8 1.42 12.87 -2.34
N LEU A 9 1.19 13.77 -3.28
CA LEU A 9 1.69 13.64 -4.65
C LEU A 9 3.23 13.54 -4.72
N SER A 10 3.94 14.14 -3.75
CA SER A 10 5.40 14.05 -3.63
C SER A 10 5.90 12.62 -3.52
N LYS A 11 5.20 11.74 -2.80
CA LYS A 11 5.57 10.33 -2.70
C LYS A 11 5.41 9.60 -4.03
N ILE A 12 4.37 9.92 -4.80
CA ILE A 12 4.15 9.36 -6.15
C ILE A 12 5.24 9.83 -7.10
N ILE A 13 5.58 11.12 -7.06
CA ILE A 13 6.66 11.70 -7.87
C ILE A 13 7.98 10.97 -7.58
N HIS A 14 8.31 10.79 -6.31
CA HIS A 14 9.55 10.11 -5.91
C HIS A 14 9.57 8.64 -6.32
N GLU A 15 8.50 7.88 -6.03
CA GLU A 15 8.43 6.44 -6.29
C GLU A 15 8.48 6.12 -7.79
N LEU A 16 7.74 6.88 -8.60
CA LEU A 16 7.69 6.67 -10.05
C LEU A 16 8.75 7.49 -10.82
N GLN A 17 9.62 8.22 -10.11
CA GLN A 17 10.66 9.08 -10.69
C GLN A 17 10.11 10.04 -11.75
N LEU A 18 9.00 10.70 -11.44
CA LEU A 18 8.34 11.62 -12.36
C LEU A 18 9.05 12.98 -12.37
N GLU A 19 9.19 13.55 -13.56
CA GLU A 19 9.63 14.93 -13.76
C GLU A 19 8.47 15.89 -13.50
N THR A 20 8.71 16.95 -12.72
CA THR A 20 7.72 17.99 -12.47
C THR A 20 7.80 19.05 -13.57
N ALA A 21 6.74 19.18 -14.38
CA ALA A 21 6.61 20.26 -15.35
C ALA A 21 5.92 21.48 -14.77
N PHE A 22 4.88 21.29 -13.94
CA PHE A 22 4.18 22.36 -13.22
C PHE A 22 3.56 21.86 -11.93
N LEU A 23 3.69 22.63 -10.85
CA LEU A 23 2.97 22.43 -9.59
C LEU A 23 2.38 23.77 -9.12
N PRO A 24 1.07 23.82 -8.82
CA PRO A 24 0.42 25.04 -8.33
C PRO A 24 0.75 25.34 -6.86
N LYS A 25 1.21 24.34 -6.11
CA LYS A 25 1.60 24.38 -4.70
C LYS A 25 2.57 23.23 -4.40
N SER A 26 3.04 23.12 -3.14
CA SER A 26 3.88 22.00 -2.73
C SER A 26 3.21 20.66 -3.06
N ALA A 27 3.96 19.72 -3.60
CA ALA A 27 3.48 18.37 -3.89
C ALA A 27 3.06 17.61 -2.61
N ASP A 28 3.54 18.01 -1.44
CA ASP A 28 3.13 17.45 -0.15
C ASP A 28 1.70 17.86 0.24
N ASP A 29 1.23 19.01 -0.26
CA ASP A 29 -0.12 19.51 0.01
C ASP A 29 -1.17 19.01 -0.98
N ILE A 30 -0.77 18.27 -2.01
CA ILE A 30 -1.67 17.69 -3.00
C ILE A 30 -1.93 16.24 -2.61
N LEU A 31 -3.12 15.98 -2.07
CA LEU A 31 -3.49 14.66 -1.55
C LEU A 31 -4.26 13.85 -2.58
N ILE A 32 -3.75 12.68 -2.89
CA ILE A 32 -4.39 11.71 -3.79
C ILE A 32 -5.22 10.73 -2.95
N GLN A 33 -6.46 10.47 -3.37
CA GLN A 33 -7.45 9.64 -2.65
C GLN A 33 -7.91 8.42 -3.44
N SER A 34 -7.86 8.49 -4.78
CA SER A 34 -8.32 7.41 -5.64
C SER A 34 -7.19 6.46 -6.03
N ARG A 35 -7.50 5.16 -6.03
CA ARG A 35 -6.62 4.12 -6.58
C ARG A 35 -6.75 3.98 -8.09
N ASP A 36 -7.86 4.52 -8.62
CA ASP A 36 -8.14 4.44 -10.04
C ASP A 36 -7.38 5.53 -10.80
N VAL A 37 -6.93 5.16 -11.97
CA VAL A 37 -6.22 6.02 -12.92
C VAL A 37 -7.06 6.13 -14.18
N VAL A 38 -7.09 7.30 -14.80
CA VAL A 38 -7.85 7.54 -16.02
C VAL A 38 -6.94 7.88 -17.19
N ARG A 39 -7.32 7.40 -18.37
CA ARG A 39 -6.82 7.89 -19.67
C ARG A 39 -7.95 8.71 -20.32
N PRO A 40 -7.85 10.05 -20.30
CA PRO A 40 -9.00 10.93 -20.53
C PRO A 40 -9.36 11.12 -22.02
N GLY A 41 -9.44 10.02 -22.76
CA GLY A 41 -9.76 10.07 -24.19
C GLY A 41 -11.17 10.56 -24.48
N MET A 42 -12.16 10.16 -23.69
CA MET A 42 -13.55 10.60 -23.83
C MET A 42 -13.74 12.00 -23.25
N GLU A 43 -13.14 12.28 -22.13
CA GLU A 43 -13.23 13.56 -21.42
C GLU A 43 -12.64 14.71 -22.26
N LEU A 44 -11.53 14.46 -22.96
CA LEU A 44 -10.94 15.41 -23.92
C LEU A 44 -11.82 15.66 -25.15
N ASN A 45 -12.80 14.80 -25.42
CA ASN A 45 -13.82 14.99 -26.46
C ASN A 45 -15.13 15.57 -25.90
N GLY A 46 -15.16 16.00 -24.63
CA GLY A 46 -16.29 16.67 -24.00
C GLY A 46 -17.31 15.73 -23.34
N TYR A 47 -17.02 14.45 -23.20
CA TYR A 47 -17.88 13.49 -22.50
C TYR A 47 -17.48 13.40 -21.03
N HIS A 48 -18.15 14.14 -20.14
CA HIS A 48 -17.80 14.27 -18.72
C HIS A 48 -18.78 13.56 -17.77
N GLU A 49 -19.78 12.87 -18.28
CA GLU A 49 -20.88 12.29 -17.48
C GLU A 49 -20.38 11.32 -16.38
N TYR A 50 -19.28 10.61 -16.65
CA TYR A 50 -18.69 9.65 -15.70
C TYR A 50 -17.30 10.07 -15.21
N PHE A 51 -17.00 11.36 -15.28
CA PHE A 51 -15.73 11.88 -14.79
C PHE A 51 -15.66 11.83 -13.26
N ASP A 52 -14.59 11.24 -12.74
CA ASP A 52 -14.26 11.25 -11.32
C ASP A 52 -13.06 12.17 -11.08
N PRO A 53 -13.25 13.32 -10.38
CA PRO A 53 -12.21 14.32 -10.19
C PRO A 53 -11.07 13.85 -9.25
N ASN A 54 -11.20 12.66 -8.64
CA ASN A 54 -10.15 12.16 -7.74
C ASN A 54 -9.10 11.30 -8.44
N ARG A 55 -9.28 11.00 -9.74
CA ARG A 55 -8.36 10.13 -10.48
C ARG A 55 -7.21 10.91 -11.09
N ILE A 56 -6.00 10.39 -10.94
CA ILE A 56 -4.83 10.88 -11.71
C ILE A 56 -5.04 10.52 -13.19
N ALA A 57 -4.80 11.49 -14.05
CA ALA A 57 -4.87 11.31 -15.50
C ALA A 57 -3.50 10.94 -16.08
N VAL A 58 -3.47 10.00 -17.02
CA VAL A 58 -2.27 9.65 -17.78
C VAL A 58 -2.52 9.82 -19.25
N LEU A 59 -1.79 10.75 -19.90
CA LEU A 59 -1.83 10.99 -21.32
C LEU A 59 -0.66 10.30 -22.01
N GLY A 60 -0.97 9.56 -23.05
CA GLY A 60 0.01 8.90 -23.91
C GLY A 60 -0.03 9.45 -25.34
N ARG A 61 0.56 8.69 -26.28
CA ARG A 61 0.59 9.07 -27.69
C ARG A 61 -0.80 9.29 -28.29
N ALA A 62 -1.78 8.46 -27.93
CA ALA A 62 -3.11 8.52 -28.53
C ALA A 62 -3.82 9.84 -28.18
N GLU A 63 -3.80 10.21 -26.90
CA GLU A 63 -4.41 11.43 -26.39
C GLU A 63 -3.70 12.67 -26.93
N MET A 64 -2.36 12.68 -26.91
CA MET A 64 -1.56 13.81 -27.39
C MET A 64 -1.69 13.98 -28.90
N TYR A 65 -1.63 12.90 -29.68
CA TYR A 65 -1.84 12.93 -31.11
C TYR A 65 -3.25 13.41 -31.47
N MET A 66 -4.27 12.98 -30.76
CA MET A 66 -5.63 13.46 -30.94
C MET A 66 -5.71 14.97 -30.71
N LEU A 67 -5.12 15.48 -29.62
CA LEU A 67 -5.06 16.93 -29.35
C LEU A 67 -4.30 17.70 -30.45
N GLU A 68 -3.17 17.18 -30.93
CA GLU A 68 -2.37 17.79 -31.98
C GLU A 68 -3.10 17.82 -33.34
N SER A 69 -3.96 16.83 -33.61
CA SER A 69 -4.75 16.76 -34.83
C SER A 69 -5.90 17.77 -34.89
N LEU A 70 -6.29 18.37 -33.75
CA LEU A 70 -7.32 19.37 -33.67
C LEU A 70 -6.83 20.74 -34.17
N LYS A 71 -7.76 21.53 -34.75
CA LYS A 71 -7.48 22.95 -34.99
C LYS A 71 -7.18 23.67 -33.67
N PRO A 72 -6.29 24.70 -33.66
CA PRO A 72 -5.87 25.36 -32.42
C PRO A 72 -7.02 25.78 -31.48
N SER A 73 -8.10 26.38 -32.07
CA SER A 73 -9.27 26.77 -31.26
C SER A 73 -10.01 25.60 -30.63
N ARG A 74 -10.14 24.48 -31.35
CA ARG A 74 -10.78 23.27 -30.83
C ARG A 74 -9.90 22.56 -29.80
N ARG A 75 -8.56 22.55 -30.00
CA ARG A 75 -7.60 22.04 -29.03
C ARG A 75 -7.69 22.83 -27.73
N ALA A 76 -7.67 24.16 -27.78
CA ALA A 76 -7.82 25.01 -26.62
C ALA A 76 -9.15 24.75 -25.88
N MET A 77 -10.27 24.62 -26.59
CA MET A 77 -11.57 24.29 -26.00
C MET A 77 -11.57 22.89 -25.32
N ALA A 78 -10.96 21.88 -25.93
CA ALA A 78 -10.88 20.55 -25.40
C ALA A 78 -10.04 20.52 -24.09
N LEU A 79 -8.90 21.20 -24.09
CA LEU A 79 -8.03 21.35 -22.93
C LEU A 79 -8.71 22.14 -21.81
N ASP A 80 -9.33 23.28 -22.14
CA ASP A 80 -10.08 24.11 -21.20
C ASP A 80 -11.22 23.32 -20.54
N SER A 81 -12.04 22.64 -21.35
CA SER A 81 -13.12 21.80 -20.88
C SER A 81 -12.65 20.69 -19.94
N TYR A 82 -11.53 20.03 -20.25
CA TYR A 82 -11.01 18.93 -19.45
C TYR A 82 -10.30 19.43 -18.18
N LEU A 83 -9.38 20.39 -18.30
CA LEU A 83 -8.60 20.88 -17.16
C LEU A 83 -9.42 21.69 -16.15
N SER A 84 -10.56 22.29 -16.58
CA SER A 84 -11.53 22.90 -15.69
C SER A 84 -12.17 21.92 -14.70
N LEU A 85 -12.15 20.61 -15.01
CA LEU A 85 -12.60 19.55 -14.10
C LEU A 85 -11.62 19.29 -12.94
N LYS A 86 -10.42 19.90 -12.98
CA LYS A 86 -9.39 19.88 -11.94
C LYS A 86 -8.99 18.48 -11.50
N PRO A 87 -8.52 17.60 -12.42
CA PRO A 87 -7.92 16.34 -11.98
C PRO A 87 -6.76 16.61 -11.00
N PRO A 88 -6.50 15.74 -10.03
CA PRO A 88 -5.51 15.98 -8.97
C PRO A 88 -4.07 16.03 -9.49
N ALA A 89 -3.80 15.39 -10.63
CA ALA A 89 -2.58 15.53 -11.42
C ALA A 89 -2.79 14.95 -12.84
N VAL A 90 -1.99 15.46 -13.78
CA VAL A 90 -1.89 14.93 -15.14
C VAL A 90 -0.44 14.48 -15.37
N ILE A 91 -0.25 13.24 -15.82
CA ILE A 91 1.06 12.67 -16.15
C ILE A 91 1.13 12.50 -17.67
N VAL A 92 2.08 13.18 -18.30
CA VAL A 92 2.37 13.02 -19.74
C VAL A 92 3.51 12.03 -19.91
N ALA A 93 3.20 10.87 -20.50
CA ALA A 93 4.12 9.75 -20.65
C ALA A 93 4.93 9.85 -21.95
N ARG A 94 5.96 8.98 -22.10
CA ARG A 94 6.80 8.80 -23.29
C ARG A 94 7.68 10.00 -23.64
N GLY A 95 8.00 10.86 -22.67
CA GLY A 95 8.81 12.06 -22.91
C GLY A 95 8.15 13.08 -23.86
N ILE A 96 6.85 12.98 -24.09
CA ILE A 96 6.12 13.91 -24.96
C ILE A 96 6.08 15.29 -24.29
N ASP A 97 6.30 16.34 -25.10
CA ASP A 97 6.10 17.70 -24.65
C ASP A 97 4.59 18.05 -24.73
N PRO A 98 3.96 18.45 -23.62
CA PRO A 98 2.54 18.83 -23.64
C PRO A 98 2.24 20.08 -24.50
N GLY A 99 3.24 20.91 -24.75
CA GLY A 99 3.09 22.14 -25.50
C GLY A 99 2.63 23.32 -24.65
N LYS A 100 2.89 24.53 -25.18
CA LYS A 100 2.69 25.79 -24.44
C LYS A 100 1.23 26.04 -24.04
N ASP A 101 0.30 25.83 -24.96
CA ASP A 101 -1.14 25.99 -24.72
C ASP A 101 -1.68 25.06 -23.63
N PHE A 102 -1.19 23.82 -23.58
CA PHE A 102 -1.54 22.89 -22.51
C PHE A 102 -1.07 23.41 -21.14
N MET A 103 0.18 23.88 -21.08
CA MET A 103 0.77 24.39 -19.84
C MET A 103 0.06 25.64 -19.34
N GLU A 104 -0.23 26.61 -20.21
CA GLU A 104 -0.95 27.85 -19.85
C GLU A 104 -2.36 27.58 -19.29
N ILE A 105 -3.08 26.59 -19.86
CA ILE A 105 -4.42 26.22 -19.38
C ILE A 105 -4.31 25.44 -18.06
N ALA A 106 -3.32 24.54 -17.92
CA ALA A 106 -3.07 23.82 -16.67
C ALA A 106 -2.72 24.79 -15.51
N GLU A 107 -1.92 25.80 -15.76
CA GLU A 107 -1.63 26.88 -14.81
C GLU A 107 -2.90 27.64 -14.41
N THR A 108 -3.76 27.98 -15.38
CA THR A 108 -5.03 28.69 -15.13
C THR A 108 -5.94 27.93 -14.19
N TYR A 109 -6.05 26.60 -14.34
CA TYR A 109 -6.88 25.74 -13.48
C TYR A 109 -6.14 25.17 -12.28
N HIS A 110 -4.85 25.48 -12.12
CA HIS A 110 -4.00 25.00 -11.01
C HIS A 110 -3.90 23.46 -11.01
N VAL A 111 -3.80 22.84 -12.18
CA VAL A 111 -3.68 21.39 -12.34
C VAL A 111 -2.20 21.00 -12.41
N PRO A 112 -1.69 20.15 -11.52
CA PRO A 112 -0.32 19.64 -11.57
C PRO A 112 -0.05 18.89 -12.87
N VAL A 113 1.09 19.19 -13.51
CA VAL A 113 1.53 18.50 -14.73
C VAL A 113 2.89 17.84 -14.45
N LEU A 114 2.93 16.53 -14.62
CA LEU A 114 4.10 15.69 -14.44
C LEU A 114 4.46 15.02 -15.77
N ARG A 115 5.72 14.64 -15.93
CA ARG A 115 6.23 13.99 -17.15
C ARG A 115 7.03 12.74 -16.82
N THR A 116 7.10 11.82 -17.77
CA THR A 116 8.00 10.67 -17.70
C THR A 116 8.35 10.16 -19.09
N THR A 117 9.52 9.59 -19.24
CA THR A 117 9.96 8.92 -20.49
C THR A 117 9.36 7.53 -20.64
N GLU A 118 8.83 6.96 -19.56
CA GLU A 118 8.22 5.65 -19.54
C GLU A 118 7.03 5.50 -20.48
N SER A 119 6.73 4.26 -20.87
CA SER A 119 5.54 3.96 -21.67
C SER A 119 4.26 4.19 -20.86
N THR A 120 3.19 4.60 -21.53
CA THR A 120 1.87 4.83 -20.89
C THR A 120 1.39 3.61 -20.11
N SER A 121 1.59 2.40 -20.65
CA SER A 121 1.18 1.16 -19.99
C SER A 121 1.98 0.89 -18.72
N ASN A 122 3.30 1.14 -18.75
CA ASN A 122 4.16 0.97 -17.58
C ASN A 122 3.78 1.96 -16.47
N VAL A 123 3.59 3.24 -16.83
CA VAL A 123 3.18 4.27 -15.86
C VAL A 123 1.84 3.92 -15.21
N VAL A 124 0.84 3.56 -16.00
CA VAL A 124 -0.48 3.18 -15.47
C VAL A 124 -0.37 1.96 -14.55
N ALA A 125 0.36 0.91 -14.97
CA ALA A 125 0.53 -0.30 -14.17
C ALA A 125 1.25 -0.01 -12.85
N SER A 126 2.36 0.73 -12.88
CA SER A 126 3.15 1.10 -11.70
C SER A 126 2.35 2.01 -10.75
N LEU A 127 1.64 3.00 -11.30
CA LEU A 127 0.81 3.91 -10.51
C LEU A 127 -0.34 3.16 -9.81
N VAL A 128 -1.07 2.31 -10.52
CA VAL A 128 -2.16 1.49 -9.96
C VAL A 128 -1.62 0.55 -8.89
N ALA A 129 -0.49 -0.13 -9.14
CA ALA A 129 0.15 -1.02 -8.17
C ALA A 129 0.53 -0.26 -6.89
N TYR A 130 1.17 0.90 -7.02
CA TYR A 130 1.58 1.74 -5.90
C TYR A 130 0.38 2.28 -5.10
N LEU A 131 -0.62 2.86 -5.78
CA LEU A 131 -1.81 3.40 -5.14
C LEU A 131 -2.64 2.32 -4.44
N ASN A 132 -2.70 1.10 -4.97
CA ASN A 132 -3.38 -0.02 -4.33
C ASN A 132 -2.74 -0.41 -2.99
N VAL A 133 -1.43 -0.27 -2.85
CA VAL A 133 -0.73 -0.52 -1.58
C VAL A 133 -0.89 0.65 -0.61
N GLU A 134 -0.64 1.87 -1.09
CA GLU A 134 -0.61 3.06 -0.23
C GLU A 134 -1.99 3.52 0.25
N LEU A 135 -3.02 3.38 -0.58
CA LEU A 135 -4.41 3.71 -0.24
C LEU A 135 -5.22 2.49 0.26
N ALA A 136 -4.54 1.37 0.54
CA ALA A 136 -5.20 0.17 1.05
C ALA A 136 -5.86 0.43 2.42
N PRO A 137 -7.06 -0.09 2.65
CA PRO A 137 -7.63 -0.16 3.98
C PRO A 137 -6.64 -0.86 4.92
N ARG A 138 -6.41 -0.26 6.09
CA ARG A 138 -5.44 -0.76 7.06
C ARG A 138 -5.98 -0.75 8.47
N ILE A 139 -5.49 -1.67 9.29
CA ILE A 139 -5.71 -1.70 10.74
C ILE A 139 -4.38 -2.01 11.43
N THR A 140 -4.26 -1.60 12.69
CA THR A 140 -3.17 -2.07 13.55
C THR A 140 -3.74 -3.12 14.49
N ARG A 141 -3.06 -4.27 14.57
CA ARG A 141 -3.38 -5.33 15.53
C ARG A 141 -2.20 -5.57 16.46
N HIS A 142 -2.50 -5.78 17.74
CA HIS A 142 -1.53 -6.27 18.68
C HIS A 142 -1.20 -7.74 18.36
N GLY A 143 0.09 -8.03 18.16
CA GLY A 143 0.57 -9.35 17.76
C GLY A 143 1.99 -9.32 17.26
N VAL A 144 2.45 -10.45 16.77
CA VAL A 144 3.78 -10.62 16.18
C VAL A 144 3.64 -11.21 14.80
N LEU A 145 4.30 -10.62 13.81
CA LEU A 145 4.34 -11.16 12.46
C LEU A 145 5.73 -11.68 12.12
N VAL A 146 5.79 -12.95 11.76
CA VAL A 146 7.01 -13.66 11.37
C VAL A 146 6.84 -14.33 10.02
N GLU A 147 7.93 -14.51 9.29
CA GLU A 147 7.96 -15.38 8.11
C GLU A 147 8.59 -16.71 8.50
N VAL A 148 7.87 -17.80 8.22
CA VAL A 148 8.29 -19.18 8.49
C VAL A 148 8.22 -19.97 7.20
N TYR A 149 9.37 -20.40 6.67
CA TYR A 149 9.47 -21.11 5.36
C TYR A 149 8.81 -20.42 4.18
N GLY A 150 8.79 -19.09 4.19
CA GLY A 150 8.19 -18.29 3.11
C GLY A 150 6.73 -17.92 3.33
N GLU A 151 6.09 -18.40 4.39
CA GLU A 151 4.70 -18.10 4.76
C GLU A 151 4.64 -17.09 5.91
N GLY A 152 3.76 -16.08 5.81
CA GLY A 152 3.58 -15.08 6.86
C GLY A 152 2.61 -15.55 7.93
N ILE A 153 3.13 -15.68 9.15
CA ILE A 153 2.39 -16.15 10.32
C ILE A 153 2.16 -15.00 11.29
N LEU A 154 0.88 -14.66 11.50
CA LEU A 154 0.47 -13.68 12.51
C LEU A 154 0.19 -14.38 13.84
N LEU A 155 1.08 -14.20 14.82
CA LEU A 155 0.91 -14.69 16.18
C LEU A 155 0.03 -13.73 16.97
N VAL A 156 -1.09 -14.20 17.49
CA VAL A 156 -2.02 -13.46 18.33
C VAL A 156 -2.21 -14.19 19.67
N GLY A 157 -2.87 -13.57 20.62
CA GLY A 157 -3.13 -14.10 21.97
C GLY A 157 -2.88 -13.06 23.03
N ASP A 158 -3.18 -13.40 24.28
CA ASP A 158 -3.10 -12.49 25.41
C ASP A 158 -1.67 -11.95 25.65
N SER A 159 -1.60 -10.79 26.31
CA SER A 159 -0.31 -10.24 26.72
C SER A 159 0.40 -11.22 27.65
N GLY A 160 1.65 -11.53 27.30
CA GLY A 160 2.49 -12.43 28.11
C GLY A 160 2.33 -13.91 27.87
N VAL A 161 1.59 -14.31 26.85
CA VAL A 161 1.43 -15.73 26.48
C VAL A 161 2.70 -16.32 25.83
N GLY A 162 3.67 -15.46 25.42
CA GLY A 162 4.93 -15.93 24.82
C GLY A 162 5.08 -15.63 23.33
N LYS A 163 4.34 -14.65 22.77
CA LYS A 163 4.43 -14.30 21.34
C LYS A 163 5.83 -13.87 20.92
N SER A 164 6.41 -12.90 21.63
CA SER A 164 7.76 -12.36 21.34
C SER A 164 8.86 -13.39 21.59
N GLU A 165 8.73 -14.21 22.63
CA GLU A 165 9.62 -15.33 22.91
C GLU A 165 9.59 -16.36 21.79
N THR A 166 8.39 -16.69 21.27
CA THR A 166 8.23 -17.58 20.12
C THR A 166 8.92 -17.01 18.87
N ALA A 167 8.78 -15.68 18.62
CA ALA A 167 9.45 -15.04 17.51
C ALA A 167 10.98 -15.15 17.60
N ILE A 168 11.57 -14.95 18.80
CA ILE A 168 13.01 -15.12 18.99
C ILE A 168 13.48 -16.56 18.71
N GLU A 169 12.74 -17.55 19.14
CA GLU A 169 13.08 -18.95 18.86
C GLU A 169 12.98 -19.26 17.34
N LEU A 170 12.02 -18.67 16.65
CA LEU A 170 11.91 -18.78 15.19
C LEU A 170 13.08 -18.08 14.50
N ILE A 171 13.48 -16.87 14.93
CA ILE A 171 14.65 -16.15 14.41
C ILE A 171 15.93 -16.99 14.57
N LYS A 172 16.15 -17.59 15.74
CA LYS A 172 17.31 -18.47 15.98
C LYS A 172 17.36 -19.68 15.04
N ARG A 173 16.21 -20.12 14.55
CA ARG A 173 16.05 -21.22 13.58
C ARG A 173 16.13 -20.78 12.12
N GLY A 174 16.44 -19.48 11.87
CA GLY A 174 16.63 -18.93 10.52
C GLY A 174 15.39 -18.33 9.88
N HIS A 175 14.30 -18.17 10.64
CA HIS A 175 13.10 -17.46 10.20
C HIS A 175 13.24 -15.95 10.40
N ARG A 176 12.30 -15.15 9.86
CA ARG A 176 12.43 -13.69 9.82
C ARG A 176 11.33 -13.00 10.59
N LEU A 177 11.71 -11.97 11.36
CA LEU A 177 10.79 -11.07 12.03
C LEU A 177 10.33 -9.96 11.08
N ILE A 178 9.04 -9.68 11.05
CA ILE A 178 8.46 -8.53 10.37
C ILE A 178 8.06 -7.47 11.39
N ALA A 179 7.27 -7.82 12.40
CA ALA A 179 6.77 -6.90 13.41
C ALA A 179 6.61 -7.60 14.76
N ASP A 180 6.86 -6.88 15.85
CA ASP A 180 6.53 -7.26 17.21
C ASP A 180 5.67 -6.18 17.85
N ASP A 181 4.77 -6.59 18.77
CA ASP A 181 3.81 -5.77 19.52
C ASP A 181 2.71 -5.15 18.65
N ALA A 182 3.02 -4.41 17.60
CA ALA A 182 2.05 -3.80 16.70
C ALA A 182 2.30 -4.20 15.24
N VAL A 183 1.28 -4.78 14.60
CA VAL A 183 1.29 -5.15 13.19
C VAL A 183 0.31 -4.28 12.43
N GLU A 184 0.82 -3.42 11.55
CA GLU A 184 -0.01 -2.73 10.56
C GLU A 184 -0.39 -3.71 9.46
N ILE A 185 -1.67 -3.99 9.31
CA ILE A 185 -2.21 -4.91 8.30
C ILE A 185 -2.95 -4.11 7.24
N ARG A 186 -2.59 -4.29 5.98
CA ARG A 186 -3.19 -3.65 4.81
C ARG A 186 -3.87 -4.68 3.92
N ARG A 187 -5.08 -4.35 3.43
CA ARG A 187 -5.77 -5.15 2.42
C ARG A 187 -5.37 -4.69 1.02
N VAL A 188 -4.35 -5.32 0.44
CA VAL A 188 -3.78 -4.93 -0.86
C VAL A 188 -4.54 -5.48 -2.06
N SER A 189 -5.40 -6.48 -1.86
CA SER A 189 -6.29 -7.02 -2.90
C SER A 189 -7.58 -7.60 -2.29
N SER A 190 -8.45 -8.15 -3.14
CA SER A 190 -9.66 -8.86 -2.67
C SER A 190 -9.36 -10.12 -1.84
N LYS A 191 -8.13 -10.66 -1.93
CA LYS A 191 -7.74 -11.93 -1.29
C LYS A 191 -6.42 -11.85 -0.51
N SER A 192 -5.78 -10.69 -0.42
CA SER A 192 -4.43 -10.58 0.14
C SER A 192 -4.33 -9.50 1.20
N LEU A 193 -3.77 -9.89 2.34
CA LEU A 193 -3.36 -9.03 3.43
C LEU A 193 -1.84 -8.98 3.47
N VAL A 194 -1.28 -7.80 3.70
CA VAL A 194 0.15 -7.60 3.94
C VAL A 194 0.32 -6.93 5.29
N GLY A 195 1.19 -7.50 6.12
CA GLY A 195 1.54 -6.95 7.43
C GLY A 195 2.93 -6.34 7.42
N GLN A 196 3.11 -5.27 8.16
CA GLN A 196 4.39 -4.60 8.40
C GLN A 196 4.48 -4.06 9.82
N SER A 197 5.70 -3.70 10.25
CA SER A 197 5.90 -2.95 11.49
C SER A 197 5.71 -1.46 11.26
N PRO A 198 5.10 -0.72 12.20
CA PRO A 198 5.20 0.74 12.25
C PRO A 198 6.67 1.20 12.19
N GLU A 199 6.95 2.32 11.51
CA GLU A 199 8.34 2.76 11.26
C GLU A 199 9.13 3.01 12.53
N ASN A 200 8.49 3.58 13.56
CA ASN A 200 9.12 3.96 14.83
C ASN A 200 9.57 2.77 15.68
N ILE A 201 8.97 1.58 15.49
CA ILE A 201 9.31 0.35 16.24
C ILE A 201 9.88 -0.76 15.34
N ARG A 202 10.20 -0.43 14.10
CA ARG A 202 10.69 -1.41 13.11
C ARG A 202 11.96 -2.12 13.57
N HIS A 203 11.94 -3.46 13.54
CA HIS A 203 13.00 -4.36 13.97
C HIS A 203 13.24 -4.44 15.48
N PHE A 204 12.45 -3.73 16.27
CA PHE A 204 12.49 -3.88 17.72
C PHE A 204 11.60 -5.03 18.16
N ILE A 205 11.99 -5.70 19.25
CA ILE A 205 11.24 -6.75 19.91
C ILE A 205 11.38 -6.57 21.42
N GLU A 206 10.27 -6.67 22.14
CA GLU A 206 10.27 -6.56 23.59
C GLU A 206 10.32 -7.97 24.23
N LEU A 207 11.31 -8.17 25.08
CA LEU A 207 11.48 -9.41 25.83
C LEU A 207 11.36 -9.15 27.32
N ARG A 208 10.52 -9.90 27.98
CA ARG A 208 10.31 -9.77 29.43
C ARG A 208 11.62 -10.05 30.19
N GLY A 209 11.94 -9.15 31.13
CA GLY A 209 13.16 -9.25 31.95
C GLY A 209 14.46 -8.83 31.26
N ILE A 210 14.43 -8.57 29.94
CA ILE A 210 15.58 -8.10 29.16
C ILE A 210 15.36 -6.67 28.69
N GLY A 211 14.12 -6.33 28.27
CA GLY A 211 13.76 -5.04 27.68
C GLY A 211 13.67 -5.10 26.16
N ILE A 212 13.78 -3.94 25.52
CA ILE A 212 13.64 -3.77 24.06
C ILE A 212 14.99 -4.00 23.39
N ILE A 213 15.03 -4.93 22.46
CA ILE A 213 16.22 -5.24 21.66
C ILE A 213 15.97 -4.97 20.17
N ASN A 214 17.03 -4.69 19.41
CA ASN A 214 16.94 -4.56 17.96
C ASN A 214 17.36 -5.90 17.30
N ALA A 215 16.39 -6.64 16.78
CA ALA A 215 16.61 -7.96 16.18
C ALA A 215 17.60 -7.92 15.00
N ARG A 216 17.54 -6.88 14.17
CA ARG A 216 18.46 -6.69 13.04
C ARG A 216 19.91 -6.53 13.49
N ARG A 217 20.15 -5.81 14.61
CA ARG A 217 21.51 -5.62 15.15
C ARG A 217 22.07 -6.87 15.79
N ILE A 218 21.23 -7.67 16.42
CA ILE A 218 21.67 -8.87 17.18
C ILE A 218 21.80 -10.08 16.27
N PHE A 219 20.82 -10.31 15.38
CA PHE A 219 20.74 -11.52 14.55
C PHE A 219 21.12 -11.29 13.08
N GLY A 220 21.39 -10.03 12.69
CA GLY A 220 21.76 -9.68 11.32
C GLY A 220 20.59 -9.33 10.41
N MET A 221 20.92 -8.87 9.19
CA MET A 221 19.89 -8.44 8.20
C MET A 221 18.98 -9.59 7.74
N GLY A 222 19.49 -10.82 7.70
CA GLY A 222 18.72 -12.00 7.30
C GLY A 222 17.61 -12.39 8.30
N ALA A 223 17.66 -11.88 9.52
CA ALA A 223 16.69 -12.17 10.57
C ALA A 223 15.42 -11.30 10.53
N VAL A 224 15.39 -10.30 9.64
CA VAL A 224 14.27 -9.34 9.55
C VAL A 224 13.79 -9.18 8.12
N LYS A 225 12.51 -8.79 7.97
CA LYS A 225 11.89 -8.44 6.70
C LYS A 225 11.00 -7.21 6.90
N LEU A 226 10.82 -6.38 5.89
CA LEU A 226 10.07 -5.13 6.03
C LEU A 226 8.55 -5.37 6.08
N GLN A 227 8.07 -6.29 5.25
CA GLN A 227 6.67 -6.65 5.15
C GLN A 227 6.51 -8.09 4.67
N GLU A 228 5.37 -8.70 4.99
CA GLU A 228 5.04 -10.04 4.54
C GLU A 228 3.54 -10.18 4.33
N LYS A 229 3.14 -11.03 3.38
CA LYS A 229 1.75 -11.48 3.23
C LYS A 229 1.34 -12.26 4.48
N ILE A 230 0.11 -12.10 4.94
CA ILE A 230 -0.43 -12.89 6.05
C ILE A 230 -1.16 -14.10 5.46
N ASP A 231 -0.58 -15.28 5.66
CA ASP A 231 -1.12 -16.54 5.16
C ASP A 231 -1.90 -17.31 6.22
N MET A 232 -1.51 -17.16 7.50
CA MET A 232 -2.12 -17.86 8.62
C MET A 232 -2.05 -17.01 9.90
N CYS A 233 -3.02 -17.19 10.79
CA CYS A 233 -2.97 -16.73 12.15
C CYS A 233 -2.71 -17.91 13.10
N ILE A 234 -1.86 -17.72 14.10
CA ILE A 234 -1.71 -18.65 15.23
C ILE A 234 -2.14 -17.92 16.48
N ASN A 235 -3.20 -18.43 17.11
CA ASN A 235 -3.65 -17.96 18.42
C ASN A 235 -2.92 -18.74 19.51
N LEU A 236 -2.05 -18.08 20.28
CA LEU A 236 -1.40 -18.66 21.45
C LEU A 236 -2.30 -18.43 22.66
N GLU A 237 -2.66 -19.48 23.35
CA GLU A 237 -3.41 -19.37 24.62
C GLU A 237 -2.79 -20.21 25.73
N ILE A 238 -3.00 -19.80 26.97
CA ILE A 238 -2.56 -20.60 28.11
C ILE A 238 -3.34 -21.91 28.12
N TRP A 239 -2.63 -23.03 28.35
CA TRP A 239 -3.24 -24.36 28.44
C TRP A 239 -4.41 -24.39 29.41
N ASP A 240 -5.56 -24.81 28.95
CA ASP A 240 -6.77 -25.04 29.73
C ASP A 240 -7.14 -26.53 29.67
N ALA A 241 -7.13 -27.21 30.83
CA ALA A 241 -7.44 -28.64 30.92
C ALA A 241 -8.92 -28.97 30.56
N THR A 242 -9.80 -27.97 30.58
CA THR A 242 -11.23 -28.14 30.26
C THR A 242 -11.53 -28.06 28.78
N LYS A 243 -10.58 -27.53 27.97
CA LYS A 243 -10.73 -27.40 26.53
C LYS A 243 -10.19 -28.60 25.77
N VAL A 244 -10.89 -28.96 24.69
CA VAL A 244 -10.40 -29.92 23.73
C VAL A 244 -9.66 -29.15 22.63
N TYR A 245 -8.38 -29.45 22.43
CA TYR A 245 -7.55 -28.85 21.38
C TYR A 245 -7.45 -29.77 20.20
N ASP A 246 -7.65 -29.23 18.99
CA ASP A 246 -7.39 -29.99 17.77
C ASP A 246 -5.88 -30.31 17.66
N ARG A 247 -5.54 -31.57 17.83
CA ARG A 247 -4.16 -32.07 17.75
C ARG A 247 -3.77 -32.53 16.35
N MET A 248 -4.72 -32.67 15.48
CA MET A 248 -4.51 -33.25 14.14
C MET A 248 -4.59 -32.19 13.04
N GLY A 249 -5.01 -30.94 13.37
CA GLY A 249 -5.20 -29.87 12.39
C GLY A 249 -6.30 -30.16 11.37
N MET A 250 -7.30 -30.92 11.78
CA MET A 250 -8.40 -31.34 10.88
C MET A 250 -9.54 -30.31 10.82
N ASP A 251 -9.64 -29.45 11.84
CA ASP A 251 -10.63 -28.38 11.89
C ASP A 251 -10.10 -27.13 11.22
N SER A 252 -10.78 -26.71 10.14
CA SER A 252 -10.44 -25.47 9.43
C SER A 252 -11.17 -24.30 10.08
N GLU A 253 -10.52 -23.66 11.05
CA GLU A 253 -11.00 -22.41 11.63
C GLU A 253 -10.48 -21.21 10.83
N TYR A 254 -11.27 -20.12 10.83
CA TYR A 254 -10.91 -18.87 10.14
C TYR A 254 -11.18 -17.67 11.03
N THR A 255 -10.28 -16.70 10.98
CA THR A 255 -10.51 -15.37 11.52
C THR A 255 -10.71 -14.37 10.37
N GLU A 256 -11.49 -13.32 10.61
CA GLU A 256 -11.71 -12.29 9.59
C GLU A 256 -10.85 -11.05 9.89
N ILE A 257 -10.08 -10.62 8.89
CA ILE A 257 -9.26 -9.42 8.95
C ILE A 257 -9.56 -8.57 7.71
N LEU A 258 -10.08 -7.36 7.92
CA LEU A 258 -10.46 -6.44 6.83
C LEU A 258 -11.37 -7.10 5.75
N GLY A 259 -12.28 -7.99 6.16
CA GLY A 259 -13.18 -8.70 5.25
C GLY A 259 -12.53 -9.87 4.48
N ILE A 260 -11.33 -10.30 4.89
CA ILE A 260 -10.65 -11.48 4.32
C ILE A 260 -10.58 -12.57 5.39
N LYS A 261 -11.00 -13.77 5.03
CA LYS A 261 -10.88 -14.96 5.88
C LYS A 261 -9.45 -15.48 5.84
N VAL A 262 -8.79 -15.52 7.01
CA VAL A 262 -7.45 -16.05 7.20
C VAL A 262 -7.55 -17.33 8.04
N PRO A 263 -6.92 -18.44 7.64
CA PRO A 263 -6.87 -19.65 8.47
C PRO A 263 -6.32 -19.32 9.85
N VAL A 264 -6.90 -19.89 10.90
CA VAL A 264 -6.41 -19.73 12.26
C VAL A 264 -6.27 -21.10 12.95
N MET A 265 -5.17 -21.26 13.69
CA MET A 265 -4.93 -22.42 14.54
C MET A 265 -4.68 -21.96 15.97
N THR A 266 -5.29 -22.61 16.94
CA THR A 266 -5.04 -22.34 18.35
C THR A 266 -4.02 -23.31 18.90
N ILE A 267 -2.90 -22.77 19.45
CA ILE A 267 -1.83 -23.55 20.09
C ILE A 267 -1.81 -23.25 21.58
N PRO A 268 -2.09 -24.25 22.44
CA PRO A 268 -1.99 -24.09 23.88
C PRO A 268 -0.54 -24.06 24.35
N VAL A 269 -0.21 -23.05 25.14
CA VAL A 269 1.12 -22.85 25.73
C VAL A 269 1.07 -23.23 27.22
N LYS A 270 1.95 -24.11 27.63
CA LYS A 270 2.11 -24.48 29.07
C LYS A 270 3.42 -23.93 29.55
N PRO A 271 3.43 -23.07 30.61
CA PRO A 271 4.67 -22.56 31.20
C PRO A 271 5.63 -23.70 31.61
N GLY A 272 6.92 -23.53 31.24
CA GLY A 272 7.96 -24.54 31.57
C GLY A 272 8.05 -25.72 30.60
N ARG A 273 7.36 -25.71 29.48
CA ARG A 273 7.59 -26.62 28.33
C ARG A 273 8.03 -25.79 27.13
N ASN A 274 9.10 -26.26 26.47
CA ASN A 274 9.56 -25.72 25.19
C ASN A 274 8.64 -26.18 24.05
#